data_b20101a7e00a7796f505b66d0ef9566e
#
_entry.id   b20101a7e00a7796f505b66d0ef9566e
#
_cell.length_a   1.000
_cell.length_b   1.000
_cell.length_c   1.000
_cell.angle_alpha   90.00
_cell.angle_beta   90.00
_cell.angle_gamma   90.00
#
_symmetry.space_group_name_H-M   'P 1'
#
loop_
_entity.id
_entity.type
_entity.pdbx_description
1 polymer ?
#
loop_
_entity_poly.entity_id
_entity_poly.type
_entity_poly.pdbx_seq_one_letter_code
_entity_poly.pdbx_strand_id
1 'polypeptide(L)'
;MSNHPKIGIRPTIDGRQGGVRESLEDKTMNLAGAVAKLISENLRYPDGAPVECVIADTTIGRVAEAAACAEKFEREGVGATITVTSCWCYGSETMDMNPYWPKAVWGFNGTERPGAVYLAAVLAAHAQKGLPAFGIYGHDVQNLDEVENIPEDVKEKLLRFGRAAVAAATMRGKSYLQIGSICMGIGGSIISPDFIEEYLGMRVESVDEVEIIRRMTEGIYDEAEYQKALAWTKEHCKEGWDKNPDFVKASPEKKAESWEFTVKMYCIIKDLMNGNPNLPEGREEEMVGHNAIAGGFQGQRQWTDFYPNCDYPEALLNSSFDYSGAREPYILATENDTLNGLGMLFMKLLTNRAQIFADVRTYWSPEACKRASGYDVTGVAKENGGFIHLINSGAACLDACGECTDGQGSHVMKKWWEVTEEDIEKMTKATDWRSADFGYFRGGGFSSHFVTRAEMPATMIRLNLVKGLGPVLQIAEGWTVNLPDEVTDVLMKRTDPTWPCTWFTPRCDGREGSPFKSAYDVMNNWGANHGAISYGHIGADLITLCSILRIPVCLHNVPEKDIFRPAAWNAFGMDKEGQDYRACAAYGPMYKNIR
;
A
#
# COMPACT_ATOMS: atom_id res chain seq x y z
N MET A 1 -4.01 19.10 -14.25
CA MET A 1 -4.64 18.78 -12.96
C MET A 1 -4.82 17.26 -12.92
N SER A 2 -4.33 16.59 -11.90
CA SER A 2 -4.54 15.16 -11.71
C SER A 2 -6.05 14.91 -11.52
N ASN A 3 -6.63 14.06 -12.36
CA ASN A 3 -8.07 13.74 -12.28
C ASN A 3 -8.23 12.57 -11.30
N HIS A 4 -8.27 12.87 -10.00
CA HIS A 4 -8.45 11.86 -8.96
C HIS A 4 -9.86 11.26 -9.00
N PRO A 5 -10.01 9.96 -8.67
CA PRO A 5 -11.33 9.33 -8.57
C PRO A 5 -12.09 9.88 -7.36
N LYS A 6 -13.32 10.37 -7.57
CA LYS A 6 -14.17 10.94 -6.52
C LYS A 6 -15.05 9.88 -5.86
N ILE A 7 -15.56 10.16 -4.66
CA ILE A 7 -16.57 9.33 -4.00
C ILE A 7 -17.95 9.94 -4.24
N GLY A 8 -18.83 9.17 -4.87
CA GLY A 8 -20.22 9.54 -5.08
C GLY A 8 -21.09 9.24 -3.85
N ILE A 9 -21.80 10.24 -3.34
CA ILE A 9 -22.73 10.06 -2.22
C ILE A 9 -24.16 10.04 -2.77
N ARG A 10 -24.87 8.96 -2.50
CA ARG A 10 -26.21 8.65 -3.03
C ARG A 10 -27.25 8.72 -1.91
N PRO A 11 -27.97 9.86 -1.71
CA PRO A 11 -29.05 10.00 -0.73
C PRO A 11 -30.30 9.27 -1.23
N THR A 12 -30.64 8.11 -0.69
CA THR A 12 -31.85 7.38 -1.06
C THR A 12 -32.99 7.66 -0.08
N ILE A 13 -34.21 7.77 -0.61
CA ILE A 13 -35.41 8.21 0.12
C ILE A 13 -36.63 7.41 -0.32
N ASP A 14 -37.66 7.40 0.51
CA ASP A 14 -38.97 6.88 0.13
C ASP A 14 -39.55 7.66 -1.07
N GLY A 15 -39.79 6.98 -2.16
CA GLY A 15 -40.27 7.59 -3.39
C GLY A 15 -41.75 7.98 -3.38
N ARG A 16 -42.50 7.76 -2.28
CA ARG A 16 -43.90 8.12 -2.16
C ARG A 16 -44.07 9.61 -1.84
N GLN A 17 -44.64 10.34 -2.77
CA GLN A 17 -44.98 11.74 -2.60
C GLN A 17 -46.31 11.92 -1.82
N GLY A 18 -46.59 13.13 -1.36
CA GLY A 18 -47.79 13.46 -0.60
C GLY A 18 -47.60 13.31 0.90
N GLY A 19 -46.40 13.68 1.41
CA GLY A 19 -46.11 13.80 2.83
C GLY A 19 -44.92 12.97 3.33
N VAL A 20 -44.73 11.73 2.84
CA VAL A 20 -43.64 10.88 3.35
C VAL A 20 -42.29 11.39 2.88
N ARG A 21 -42.12 11.54 1.56
CA ARG A 21 -40.86 11.98 0.95
C ARG A 21 -40.49 13.39 1.42
N GLU A 22 -41.45 14.31 1.33
CA GLU A 22 -41.26 15.73 1.64
C GLU A 22 -40.82 15.93 3.11
N SER A 23 -41.29 15.08 4.02
CA SER A 23 -40.92 15.14 5.44
C SER A 23 -39.46 14.72 5.73
N LEU A 24 -38.78 14.07 4.77
CA LEU A 24 -37.45 13.49 4.92
C LEU A 24 -36.41 14.06 3.96
N GLU A 25 -36.81 14.87 2.97
CA GLU A 25 -35.95 15.36 1.90
C GLU A 25 -34.68 16.03 2.45
N ASP A 26 -34.87 17.08 3.27
CA ASP A 26 -33.76 17.85 3.84
C ASP A 26 -32.87 16.97 4.74
N LYS A 27 -33.46 16.11 5.58
CA LYS A 27 -32.71 15.21 6.47
C LYS A 27 -31.84 14.22 5.71
N THR A 28 -32.35 13.69 4.60
CA THR A 28 -31.61 12.74 3.76
C THR A 28 -30.46 13.44 3.01
N MET A 29 -30.67 14.65 2.53
CA MET A 29 -29.61 15.46 1.92
C MET A 29 -28.56 15.88 2.95
N ASN A 30 -28.97 16.29 4.14
CA ASN A 30 -28.04 16.63 5.25
C ASN A 30 -27.18 15.42 5.64
N LEU A 31 -27.77 14.21 5.68
CA LEU A 31 -27.03 12.98 5.91
C LEU A 31 -25.93 12.75 4.86
N ALA A 32 -26.26 12.98 3.58
CA ALA A 32 -25.28 12.88 2.50
C ALA A 32 -24.18 13.95 2.62
N GLY A 33 -24.55 15.17 2.98
CA GLY A 33 -23.62 16.26 3.25
C GLY A 33 -22.65 15.96 4.39
N ALA A 34 -23.17 15.38 5.50
CA ALA A 34 -22.35 14.98 6.64
C ALA A 34 -21.31 13.91 6.28
N VAL A 35 -21.70 12.90 5.47
CA VAL A 35 -20.77 11.89 4.97
C VAL A 35 -19.73 12.49 4.04
N ALA A 36 -20.11 13.34 3.10
CA ALA A 36 -19.18 14.01 2.19
C ALA A 36 -18.14 14.84 2.97
N LYS A 37 -18.59 15.59 3.98
CA LYS A 37 -17.72 16.35 4.87
C LYS A 37 -16.76 15.45 5.64
N LEU A 38 -17.28 14.39 6.27
CA LEU A 38 -16.45 13.41 7.00
C LEU A 38 -15.30 12.86 6.11
N ILE A 39 -15.62 12.45 4.89
CA ILE A 39 -14.65 11.91 3.94
C ILE A 39 -13.59 12.97 3.58
N SER A 40 -14.02 14.16 3.15
CA SER A 40 -13.11 15.22 2.67
C SER A 40 -12.21 15.79 3.78
N GLU A 41 -12.67 15.81 5.02
CA GLU A 41 -11.88 16.28 6.16
C GLU A 41 -10.81 15.26 6.58
N ASN A 42 -11.09 13.95 6.44
CA ASN A 42 -10.26 12.89 7.04
C ASN A 42 -9.45 12.06 6.02
N LEU A 43 -9.84 12.03 4.75
CA LEU A 43 -9.13 11.25 3.73
C LEU A 43 -8.36 12.15 2.76
N ARG A 44 -7.24 11.64 2.29
CA ARG A 44 -6.37 12.32 1.31
C ARG A 44 -6.01 11.38 0.17
N TYR A 45 -5.89 11.95 -1.02
CA TYR A 45 -5.27 11.30 -2.16
C TYR A 45 -3.76 11.13 -1.94
N PRO A 46 -3.07 10.33 -2.78
CA PRO A 46 -1.62 10.15 -2.66
C PRO A 46 -0.82 11.46 -2.75
N ASP A 47 -1.30 12.47 -3.48
CA ASP A 47 -0.67 13.80 -3.58
C ASP A 47 -0.97 14.73 -2.39
N GLY A 48 -1.68 14.25 -1.37
CA GLY A 48 -2.04 15.00 -0.16
C GLY A 48 -3.31 15.84 -0.29
N ALA A 49 -3.91 15.96 -1.48
CA ALA A 49 -5.17 16.68 -1.65
C ALA A 49 -6.34 15.98 -0.91
N PRO A 50 -7.31 16.75 -0.38
CA PRO A 50 -8.51 16.16 0.23
C PRO A 50 -9.29 15.32 -0.77
N VAL A 51 -9.83 14.18 -0.31
CA VAL A 51 -10.70 13.36 -1.16
C VAL A 51 -11.99 14.13 -1.49
N GLU A 52 -12.28 14.25 -2.77
CA GLU A 52 -13.48 14.93 -3.27
C GLU A 52 -14.69 14.00 -3.25
N CYS A 53 -15.84 14.55 -2.84
CA CYS A 53 -17.13 13.88 -2.89
C CYS A 53 -18.07 14.56 -3.87
N VAL A 54 -18.88 13.79 -4.58
CA VAL A 54 -19.95 14.25 -5.46
C VAL A 54 -21.29 13.76 -4.91
N ILE A 55 -22.17 14.67 -4.50
CA ILE A 55 -23.52 14.31 -4.04
C ILE A 55 -24.47 14.35 -5.24
N ALA A 56 -25.44 13.42 -5.31
CA ALA A 56 -26.52 13.49 -6.30
C ALA A 56 -27.28 14.82 -6.20
N ASP A 57 -27.79 15.33 -7.33
CA ASP A 57 -28.47 16.64 -7.36
C ASP A 57 -29.79 16.64 -6.59
N THR A 58 -30.43 15.48 -6.48
CA THR A 58 -31.66 15.26 -5.73
C THR A 58 -31.56 14.01 -4.90
N THR A 59 -32.44 13.84 -3.93
CA THR A 59 -32.64 12.52 -3.30
C THR A 59 -33.14 11.50 -4.33
N ILE A 60 -32.84 10.23 -4.10
CA ILE A 60 -33.09 9.13 -5.06
C ILE A 60 -34.23 8.26 -4.49
N GLY A 61 -35.45 8.44 -4.99
CA GLY A 61 -36.61 7.67 -4.59
C GLY A 61 -37.14 6.75 -5.69
N ARG A 62 -36.71 6.92 -6.96
CA ARG A 62 -37.18 6.20 -8.14
C ARG A 62 -36.07 5.97 -9.17
N VAL A 63 -36.36 5.14 -10.16
CA VAL A 63 -35.45 4.75 -11.25
C VAL A 63 -34.89 5.95 -12.02
N ALA A 64 -35.72 6.93 -12.34
CA ALA A 64 -35.28 8.11 -13.11
C ALA A 64 -34.22 8.93 -12.37
N GLU A 65 -34.38 9.11 -11.05
CA GLU A 65 -33.42 9.81 -10.20
C GLU A 65 -32.13 8.99 -10.02
N ALA A 66 -32.26 7.67 -9.91
CA ALA A 66 -31.09 6.77 -9.88
C ALA A 66 -30.29 6.83 -11.18
N ALA A 67 -30.96 6.88 -12.34
CA ALA A 67 -30.30 7.04 -13.64
C ALA A 67 -29.60 8.38 -13.77
N ALA A 68 -30.28 9.48 -13.43
CA ALA A 68 -29.68 10.82 -13.45
C ALA A 68 -28.45 10.94 -12.52
N CYS A 69 -28.50 10.30 -11.34
CA CYS A 69 -27.37 10.20 -10.43
C CYS A 69 -26.19 9.45 -11.06
N ALA A 70 -26.44 8.31 -11.72
CA ALA A 70 -25.40 7.53 -12.39
C ALA A 70 -24.73 8.32 -13.51
N GLU A 71 -25.51 8.99 -14.38
CA GLU A 71 -24.99 9.85 -15.46
C GLU A 71 -24.14 11.02 -14.92
N LYS A 72 -24.58 11.66 -13.83
CA LYS A 72 -23.78 12.69 -13.16
C LYS A 72 -22.46 12.13 -12.67
N PHE A 73 -22.48 11.01 -11.98
CA PHE A 73 -21.31 10.42 -11.37
C PHE A 73 -20.27 9.98 -12.41
N GLU A 74 -20.70 9.41 -13.53
CA GLU A 74 -19.80 9.08 -14.64
C GLU A 74 -19.12 10.34 -15.21
N ARG A 75 -19.88 11.40 -15.44
CA ARG A 75 -19.36 12.67 -15.96
C ARG A 75 -18.39 13.35 -14.99
N GLU A 76 -18.63 13.22 -13.67
CA GLU A 76 -17.83 13.85 -12.63
C GLU A 76 -16.59 13.04 -12.23
N GLY A 77 -16.38 11.84 -12.79
CA GLY A 77 -15.23 11.00 -12.49
C GLY A 77 -15.33 10.28 -11.14
N VAL A 78 -16.53 9.86 -10.76
CA VAL A 78 -16.72 9.03 -9.56
C VAL A 78 -16.10 7.65 -9.77
N GLY A 79 -15.33 7.19 -8.78
CA GLY A 79 -14.69 5.87 -8.77
C GLY A 79 -15.24 4.90 -7.73
N ALA A 80 -16.07 5.38 -6.78
CA ALA A 80 -16.70 4.57 -5.74
C ALA A 80 -17.96 5.26 -5.23
N THR A 81 -18.90 4.52 -4.61
CA THR A 81 -20.14 5.11 -4.10
C THR A 81 -20.44 4.73 -2.65
N ILE A 82 -21.05 5.69 -1.92
CA ILE A 82 -21.65 5.48 -0.62
C ILE A 82 -23.13 5.87 -0.73
N THR A 83 -24.01 4.89 -0.57
CA THR A 83 -25.44 5.14 -0.47
C THR A 83 -25.81 5.38 1.00
N VAL A 84 -26.54 6.44 1.26
CA VAL A 84 -27.05 6.76 2.62
C VAL A 84 -28.56 6.81 2.60
N THR A 85 -29.18 6.29 3.65
CA THR A 85 -30.65 6.29 3.76
C THR A 85 -31.12 6.49 5.20
N SER A 86 -32.09 7.35 5.37
CA SER A 86 -32.75 7.58 6.66
C SER A 86 -34.04 6.77 6.84
N CYS A 87 -34.50 6.08 5.78
CA CYS A 87 -35.81 5.42 5.76
C CYS A 87 -35.87 4.27 4.76
N TRP A 88 -37.05 3.66 4.64
CA TRP A 88 -37.36 2.74 3.53
C TRP A 88 -37.20 3.43 2.17
N CYS A 89 -36.73 2.69 1.20
CA CYS A 89 -36.66 3.09 -0.20
C CYS A 89 -36.90 1.85 -1.11
N TYR A 90 -37.12 2.08 -2.38
CA TYR A 90 -37.32 1.00 -3.38
C TYR A 90 -35.96 0.43 -3.80
N GLY A 91 -35.56 -0.72 -3.19
CA GLY A 91 -34.20 -1.25 -3.24
C GLY A 91 -33.63 -1.44 -4.64
N SER A 92 -34.28 -2.31 -5.45
CA SER A 92 -33.77 -2.62 -6.81
C SER A 92 -33.90 -1.46 -7.81
N GLU A 93 -34.81 -0.51 -7.56
CA GLU A 93 -35.05 0.65 -8.43
C GLU A 93 -34.00 1.75 -8.22
N THR A 94 -33.43 1.84 -7.02
CA THR A 94 -32.54 2.92 -6.60
C THR A 94 -31.11 2.52 -6.36
N MET A 95 -30.81 1.21 -6.41
CA MET A 95 -29.45 0.71 -6.18
C MET A 95 -28.44 1.20 -7.23
N ASP A 96 -27.17 1.25 -6.83
CA ASP A 96 -26.07 1.51 -7.75
C ASP A 96 -25.77 0.26 -8.60
N MET A 97 -25.94 0.39 -9.91
CA MET A 97 -25.78 -0.71 -10.88
C MET A 97 -24.40 -0.75 -11.54
N ASN A 98 -23.51 0.23 -11.28
CA ASN A 98 -22.20 0.24 -11.93
C ASN A 98 -21.32 -0.93 -11.41
N PRO A 99 -20.84 -1.84 -12.28
CA PRO A 99 -20.10 -3.03 -11.86
C PRO A 99 -18.67 -2.72 -11.39
N TYR A 100 -18.12 -1.55 -11.73
CA TYR A 100 -16.73 -1.18 -11.52
C TYR A 100 -16.51 -0.24 -10.33
N TRP A 101 -17.58 0.19 -9.67
CA TRP A 101 -17.49 1.04 -8.50
C TRP A 101 -17.61 0.20 -7.21
N PRO A 102 -16.64 0.25 -6.31
CA PRO A 102 -16.83 -0.19 -4.93
C PRO A 102 -18.04 0.50 -4.29
N LYS A 103 -18.81 -0.23 -3.49
CA LYS A 103 -20.07 0.25 -2.95
C LYS A 103 -20.19 0.02 -1.46
N ALA A 104 -20.62 1.04 -0.73
CA ALA A 104 -21.10 0.91 0.63
C ALA A 104 -22.53 1.46 0.76
N VAL A 105 -23.28 0.93 1.70
CA VAL A 105 -24.62 1.41 2.04
C VAL A 105 -24.68 1.63 3.55
N TRP A 106 -24.98 2.84 3.96
CA TRP A 106 -25.26 3.16 5.35
C TRP A 106 -26.75 3.34 5.57
N GLY A 107 -27.35 2.41 6.34
CA GLY A 107 -28.71 2.50 6.84
C GLY A 107 -28.74 3.17 8.21
N PHE A 108 -29.40 4.30 8.31
CA PHE A 108 -29.54 5.05 9.56
C PHE A 108 -30.30 4.22 10.62
N ASN A 109 -29.74 4.11 11.83
CA ASN A 109 -30.35 3.39 12.93
C ASN A 109 -31.31 4.30 13.71
N GLY A 110 -32.53 4.47 13.20
CA GLY A 110 -33.59 5.26 13.83
C GLY A 110 -34.85 4.42 14.09
N THR A 111 -35.73 4.91 14.95
CA THR A 111 -36.95 4.18 15.37
C THR A 111 -38.17 4.47 14.48
N GLU A 112 -38.36 5.73 14.07
CA GLU A 112 -39.56 6.17 13.34
C GLU A 112 -39.53 5.78 11.87
N ARG A 113 -38.37 5.92 11.23
CA ARG A 113 -38.14 5.67 9.81
C ARG A 113 -36.81 4.93 9.66
N PRO A 114 -36.73 3.64 10.03
CA PRO A 114 -35.46 2.92 10.11
C PRO A 114 -34.87 2.64 8.73
N GLY A 115 -33.64 3.11 8.50
CA GLY A 115 -32.87 2.81 7.32
C GLY A 115 -32.44 1.33 7.23
N ALA A 116 -32.52 0.57 8.32
CA ALA A 116 -32.17 -0.85 8.37
C ALA A 116 -32.97 -1.70 7.37
N VAL A 117 -34.24 -1.39 7.16
CA VAL A 117 -35.11 -2.16 6.25
C VAL A 117 -34.67 -2.02 4.81
N TYR A 118 -34.33 -0.80 4.38
CA TYR A 118 -33.74 -0.57 3.06
C TYR A 118 -32.35 -1.19 2.96
N LEU A 119 -31.51 -1.00 3.97
CA LEU A 119 -30.16 -1.57 3.99
C LEU A 119 -30.19 -3.07 3.71
N ALA A 120 -31.01 -3.83 4.43
CA ALA A 120 -31.12 -5.26 4.24
C ALA A 120 -31.63 -5.63 2.82
N ALA A 121 -32.66 -4.91 2.35
CA ALA A 121 -33.25 -5.16 1.03
C ALA A 121 -32.27 -4.85 -0.12
N VAL A 122 -31.55 -3.73 -0.05
CA VAL A 122 -30.62 -3.33 -1.11
C VAL A 122 -29.33 -4.17 -1.12
N LEU A 123 -28.84 -4.58 0.05
CA LEU A 123 -27.71 -5.52 0.12
C LEU A 123 -28.06 -6.87 -0.50
N ALA A 124 -29.26 -7.38 -0.25
CA ALA A 124 -29.75 -8.61 -0.90
C ALA A 124 -29.88 -8.44 -2.42
N ALA A 125 -30.39 -7.29 -2.89
CA ALA A 125 -30.47 -6.99 -4.33
C ALA A 125 -29.08 -6.91 -4.98
N HIS A 126 -28.12 -6.28 -4.32
CA HIS A 126 -26.72 -6.24 -4.76
C HIS A 126 -26.11 -7.65 -4.85
N ALA A 127 -26.33 -8.49 -3.83
CA ALA A 127 -25.84 -9.86 -3.81
C ALA A 127 -26.39 -10.69 -5.00
N GLN A 128 -27.70 -10.60 -5.28
CA GLN A 128 -28.34 -11.27 -6.41
C GLN A 128 -27.76 -10.86 -7.77
N LYS A 129 -27.27 -9.64 -7.91
CA LYS A 129 -26.73 -9.12 -9.17
C LYS A 129 -25.21 -9.29 -9.30
N GLY A 130 -24.56 -9.92 -8.34
CA GLY A 130 -23.10 -10.05 -8.33
C GLY A 130 -22.34 -8.73 -8.15
N LEU A 131 -22.97 -7.76 -7.50
CA LEU A 131 -22.43 -6.43 -7.21
C LEU A 131 -22.22 -6.27 -5.69
N PRO A 132 -21.21 -6.92 -5.09
CA PRO A 132 -21.05 -6.93 -3.63
C PRO A 132 -20.96 -5.52 -3.05
N ALA A 133 -21.66 -5.27 -1.95
CA ALA A 133 -21.67 -4.00 -1.25
C ALA A 133 -21.39 -4.18 0.25
N PHE A 134 -20.72 -3.20 0.84
CA PHE A 134 -20.46 -3.12 2.27
C PHE A 134 -21.67 -2.55 3.00
N GLY A 135 -22.16 -3.25 4.02
CA GLY A 135 -23.26 -2.78 4.85
C GLY A 135 -22.76 -2.05 6.08
N ILE A 136 -23.27 -0.84 6.31
CA ILE A 136 -22.94 -0.04 7.50
C ILE A 136 -24.22 0.20 8.29
N TYR A 137 -24.20 -0.15 9.57
CA TYR A 137 -25.29 0.07 10.51
C TYR A 137 -24.71 0.45 11.87
N GLY A 138 -25.21 1.54 12.46
CA GLY A 138 -24.75 2.02 13.77
C GLY A 138 -25.23 1.14 14.91
N HIS A 139 -24.40 0.96 15.93
CA HIS A 139 -24.72 0.15 17.11
C HIS A 139 -25.89 0.76 17.93
N ASP A 140 -25.86 2.07 18.11
CA ASP A 140 -26.84 2.77 18.91
C ASP A 140 -27.94 3.43 18.07
N VAL A 141 -29.15 3.47 18.63
CA VAL A 141 -30.29 4.17 18.03
C VAL A 141 -30.05 5.68 18.07
N GLN A 142 -30.29 6.33 16.94
CA GLN A 142 -30.13 7.76 16.78
C GLN A 142 -31.48 8.48 16.61
N ASN A 143 -31.48 9.75 16.98
CA ASN A 143 -32.59 10.66 16.66
C ASN A 143 -32.44 11.15 15.21
N LEU A 144 -33.52 11.10 14.44
CA LEU A 144 -33.52 11.54 13.05
C LEU A 144 -33.23 13.04 12.88
N ASP A 145 -33.44 13.85 13.93
CA ASP A 145 -33.09 15.28 13.91
C ASP A 145 -31.58 15.53 14.08
N GLU A 146 -30.81 14.49 14.40
CA GLU A 146 -29.36 14.56 14.66
C GLU A 146 -28.55 13.80 13.59
N VAL A 147 -29.02 13.72 12.36
CA VAL A 147 -28.38 12.99 11.25
C VAL A 147 -26.95 13.45 10.95
N GLU A 148 -26.59 14.66 11.33
CA GLU A 148 -25.24 15.21 11.16
C GLU A 148 -24.24 14.66 12.18
N ASN A 149 -24.71 14.08 13.28
CA ASN A 149 -23.91 13.47 14.33
C ASN A 149 -23.67 11.99 14.00
N ILE A 150 -22.71 11.73 13.12
CA ILE A 150 -22.35 10.35 12.73
C ILE A 150 -21.70 9.63 13.92
N PRO A 151 -22.23 8.46 14.37
CA PRO A 151 -21.62 7.67 15.45
C PRO A 151 -20.21 7.20 15.13
N GLU A 152 -19.38 6.99 16.14
CA GLU A 152 -17.96 6.67 15.94
C GLU A 152 -17.75 5.33 15.21
N ASP A 153 -18.54 4.30 15.52
CA ASP A 153 -18.48 3.01 14.83
C ASP A 153 -18.91 3.08 13.35
N VAL A 154 -19.78 4.02 13.01
CA VAL A 154 -20.18 4.33 11.62
C VAL A 154 -19.08 5.13 10.92
N LYS A 155 -18.51 6.15 11.58
CA LYS A 155 -17.39 6.94 11.03
C LYS A 155 -16.22 6.03 10.67
N GLU A 156 -15.85 5.14 11.59
CA GLU A 156 -14.75 4.20 11.35
C GLU A 156 -14.97 3.37 10.08
N LYS A 157 -16.17 2.80 9.91
CA LYS A 157 -16.51 1.99 8.72
C LYS A 157 -16.58 2.82 7.45
N LEU A 158 -17.14 4.03 7.48
CA LEU A 158 -17.18 4.95 6.34
C LEU A 158 -15.78 5.35 5.90
N LEU A 159 -14.90 5.71 6.83
CA LEU A 159 -13.53 6.10 6.54
C LEU A 159 -12.69 4.92 6.05
N ARG A 160 -12.84 3.73 6.64
CA ARG A 160 -12.17 2.49 6.20
C ARG A 160 -12.57 2.12 4.78
N PHE A 161 -13.87 2.10 4.49
CA PHE A 161 -14.37 1.87 3.14
C PHE A 161 -13.88 2.94 2.17
N GLY A 162 -14.02 4.22 2.52
CA GLY A 162 -13.61 5.33 1.66
C GLY A 162 -12.13 5.27 1.29
N ARG A 163 -11.26 5.00 2.26
CA ARG A 163 -9.81 4.82 2.04
C ARG A 163 -9.52 3.68 1.09
N ALA A 164 -10.09 2.51 1.34
CA ALA A 164 -9.89 1.33 0.49
C ALA A 164 -10.47 1.52 -0.92
N ALA A 165 -11.62 2.16 -1.04
CA ALA A 165 -12.28 2.43 -2.31
C ALA A 165 -11.49 3.45 -3.17
N VAL A 166 -10.96 4.51 -2.56
CA VAL A 166 -10.06 5.47 -3.25
C VAL A 166 -8.78 4.78 -3.70
N ALA A 167 -8.18 3.91 -2.86
CA ALA A 167 -6.99 3.15 -3.22
C ALA A 167 -7.25 2.25 -4.45
N ALA A 168 -8.35 1.50 -4.46
CA ALA A 168 -8.74 0.67 -5.60
C ALA A 168 -8.99 1.50 -6.87
N ALA A 169 -9.73 2.60 -6.75
CA ALA A 169 -10.04 3.48 -7.89
C ALA A 169 -8.80 4.20 -8.44
N THR A 170 -7.82 4.53 -7.60
CA THR A 170 -6.55 5.18 -8.00
C THR A 170 -5.68 4.26 -8.85
N MET A 171 -5.72 2.96 -8.66
CA MET A 171 -4.96 2.00 -9.46
C MET A 171 -5.48 1.89 -10.90
N ARG A 172 -6.79 2.06 -11.09
CA ARG A 172 -7.42 1.91 -12.40
C ARG A 172 -6.84 2.84 -13.47
N GLY A 173 -6.38 2.25 -14.58
CA GLY A 173 -5.81 2.98 -15.72
C GLY A 173 -4.34 3.41 -15.54
N LYS A 174 -3.74 3.08 -14.41
CA LYS A 174 -2.30 3.26 -14.15
C LYS A 174 -1.50 2.06 -14.65
N SER A 175 -0.17 2.13 -14.53
CA SER A 175 0.70 1.01 -14.88
C SER A 175 1.61 0.57 -13.72
N TYR A 176 2.10 -0.65 -13.84
CA TYR A 176 3.27 -1.17 -13.15
C TYR A 176 4.41 -1.27 -14.17
N LEU A 177 5.54 -0.63 -13.90
CA LEU A 177 6.69 -0.63 -14.80
C LEU A 177 7.70 -1.71 -14.37
N GLN A 178 7.89 -2.71 -15.20
CA GLN A 178 8.98 -3.69 -15.06
C GLN A 178 10.22 -3.21 -15.80
N ILE A 179 11.32 -3.00 -15.09
CA ILE A 179 12.62 -2.72 -15.69
C ILE A 179 13.45 -3.99 -15.62
N GLY A 180 13.65 -4.61 -16.77
CA GLY A 180 14.19 -5.96 -16.86
C GLY A 180 13.11 -7.04 -16.71
N SER A 181 13.52 -8.23 -16.28
CA SER A 181 12.68 -9.42 -16.17
C SER A 181 12.72 -9.99 -14.75
N ILE A 182 12.71 -11.31 -14.62
CA ILE A 182 12.76 -12.03 -13.36
C ILE A 182 14.21 -12.13 -12.87
N CYS A 183 14.46 -11.67 -11.65
CA CYS A 183 15.76 -11.80 -11.01
C CYS A 183 16.03 -13.24 -10.58
N MET A 184 17.19 -13.78 -10.91
CA MET A 184 17.75 -15.07 -10.44
C MET A 184 16.74 -16.23 -10.36
N GLY A 185 15.70 -16.24 -11.19
CA GLY A 185 14.70 -17.30 -11.19
C GLY A 185 13.75 -17.32 -9.98
N ILE A 186 13.51 -16.17 -9.33
CA ILE A 186 12.56 -16.05 -8.23
C ILE A 186 11.15 -16.31 -8.76
N GLY A 187 10.71 -17.57 -8.71
CA GLY A 187 9.44 -18.01 -9.29
C GLY A 187 8.22 -17.34 -8.70
N GLY A 188 8.28 -16.95 -7.42
CA GLY A 188 7.19 -16.24 -6.73
C GLY A 188 6.99 -14.78 -7.17
N SER A 189 7.88 -14.24 -8.01
CA SER A 189 7.72 -12.90 -8.61
C SER A 189 7.12 -12.91 -10.02
N ILE A 190 6.96 -14.08 -10.62
CA ILE A 190 6.40 -14.23 -11.97
C ILE A 190 4.91 -13.89 -11.95
N ILE A 191 4.51 -12.97 -12.81
CA ILE A 191 3.11 -12.59 -12.96
C ILE A 191 2.63 -12.79 -14.39
N SER A 192 1.29 -12.97 -14.53
CA SER A 192 0.61 -12.76 -15.79
C SER A 192 0.09 -11.32 -15.84
N PRO A 193 0.25 -10.58 -16.96
CA PRO A 193 -0.39 -9.26 -17.13
C PRO A 193 -1.90 -9.31 -16.88
N ASP A 194 -2.56 -10.38 -17.28
CA ASP A 194 -4.01 -10.58 -17.05
C ASP A 194 -4.41 -10.41 -15.58
N PHE A 195 -3.56 -10.88 -14.65
CA PHE A 195 -3.84 -10.70 -13.21
C PHE A 195 -3.92 -9.21 -12.85
N ILE A 196 -2.96 -8.41 -13.25
CA ILE A 196 -2.91 -6.98 -12.92
C ILE A 196 -4.07 -6.24 -13.60
N GLU A 197 -4.37 -6.58 -14.85
CA GLU A 197 -5.47 -5.98 -15.58
C GLU A 197 -6.84 -6.35 -14.99
N GLU A 198 -7.09 -7.63 -14.74
CA GLU A 198 -8.39 -8.09 -14.30
C GLU A 198 -8.70 -7.75 -12.83
N TYR A 199 -7.70 -7.79 -11.94
CA TYR A 199 -7.92 -7.54 -10.51
C TYR A 199 -7.71 -6.08 -10.11
N LEU A 200 -6.76 -5.38 -10.73
CA LEU A 200 -6.38 -4.02 -10.34
C LEU A 200 -6.80 -2.94 -11.34
N GLY A 201 -7.18 -3.33 -12.55
CA GLY A 201 -7.44 -2.39 -13.65
C GLY A 201 -6.20 -1.62 -14.10
N MET A 202 -5.02 -2.13 -13.79
CA MET A 202 -3.72 -1.56 -14.16
C MET A 202 -3.15 -2.27 -15.38
N ARG A 203 -2.21 -1.63 -16.07
CA ARG A 203 -1.40 -2.26 -17.12
C ARG A 203 -0.04 -2.68 -16.59
N VAL A 204 0.59 -3.62 -17.27
CA VAL A 204 2.01 -3.94 -17.08
C VAL A 204 2.76 -3.45 -18.29
N GLU A 205 3.78 -2.64 -18.06
CA GLU A 205 4.73 -2.23 -19.10
C GLU A 205 6.12 -2.74 -18.76
N SER A 206 6.88 -3.15 -19.77
CA SER A 206 8.22 -3.69 -19.59
C SER A 206 9.22 -2.90 -20.41
N VAL A 207 10.30 -2.51 -19.77
CA VAL A 207 11.44 -1.79 -20.35
C VAL A 207 12.68 -2.64 -20.15
N ASP A 208 13.48 -2.84 -21.20
CA ASP A 208 14.77 -3.51 -21.08
C ASP A 208 15.75 -2.64 -20.30
N GLU A 209 16.59 -3.24 -19.46
CA GLU A 209 17.60 -2.52 -18.67
C GLU A 209 18.60 -1.72 -19.54
N VAL A 210 18.78 -2.12 -20.81
CA VAL A 210 19.63 -1.41 -21.77
C VAL A 210 19.12 0.03 -22.03
N GLU A 211 17.84 0.30 -21.81
CA GLU A 211 17.29 1.66 -21.96
C GLU A 211 17.92 2.65 -20.99
N ILE A 212 18.26 2.21 -19.78
CA ILE A 212 18.97 3.05 -18.81
C ILE A 212 20.36 3.41 -19.38
N ILE A 213 21.07 2.43 -19.92
CA ILE A 213 22.40 2.65 -20.53
C ILE A 213 22.31 3.55 -21.76
N ARG A 214 21.29 3.36 -22.61
CA ARG A 214 21.04 4.22 -23.77
C ARG A 214 20.83 5.67 -23.32
N ARG A 215 19.94 5.90 -22.34
CA ARG A 215 19.67 7.25 -21.82
C ARG A 215 20.93 7.89 -21.22
N MET A 216 21.70 7.15 -20.45
CA MET A 216 22.99 7.66 -19.94
C MET A 216 23.96 8.04 -21.05
N THR A 217 24.10 7.18 -22.06
CA THR A 217 25.08 7.35 -23.16
C THR A 217 24.71 8.49 -24.09
N GLU A 218 23.41 8.65 -24.38
CA GLU A 218 22.89 9.70 -25.27
C GLU A 218 22.53 11.00 -24.52
N GLY A 219 22.72 11.06 -23.19
CA GLY A 219 22.39 12.23 -22.38
C GLY A 219 20.90 12.52 -22.29
N ILE A 220 20.04 11.48 -22.27
CA ILE A 220 18.57 11.60 -22.19
C ILE A 220 18.15 11.60 -20.71
N TYR A 221 18.48 12.65 -20.02
CA TYR A 221 18.07 12.97 -18.65
C TYR A 221 18.17 14.48 -18.44
N ASP A 222 17.48 15.01 -17.43
CA ASP A 222 17.58 16.41 -17.04
C ASP A 222 18.91 16.66 -16.33
N GLU A 223 19.86 17.32 -17.03
CA GLU A 223 21.19 17.60 -16.50
C GLU A 223 21.14 18.49 -15.25
N ALA A 224 20.22 19.47 -15.21
CA ALA A 224 20.10 20.36 -14.05
C ALA A 224 19.60 19.60 -12.81
N GLU A 225 18.63 18.71 -13.00
CA GLU A 225 18.16 17.81 -11.96
C GLU A 225 19.26 16.86 -11.48
N TYR A 226 19.97 16.23 -12.40
CA TYR A 226 21.09 15.35 -12.07
C TYR A 226 22.16 16.06 -11.24
N GLN A 227 22.58 17.27 -11.62
CA GLN A 227 23.58 18.02 -10.87
C GLN A 227 23.10 18.37 -9.46
N LYS A 228 21.83 18.74 -9.32
CA LYS A 228 21.20 19.01 -8.00
C LYS A 228 21.19 17.75 -7.13
N ALA A 229 20.76 16.61 -7.73
CA ALA A 229 20.71 15.32 -7.03
C ALA A 229 22.11 14.86 -6.60
N LEU A 230 23.12 15.00 -7.49
CA LEU A 230 24.50 14.61 -7.18
C LEU A 230 25.11 15.48 -6.07
N ALA A 231 24.86 16.79 -6.08
CA ALA A 231 25.33 17.70 -5.02
C ALA A 231 24.74 17.31 -3.67
N TRP A 232 23.43 17.08 -3.63
CA TRP A 232 22.72 16.63 -2.42
C TRP A 232 23.26 15.28 -1.93
N THR A 233 23.47 14.32 -2.84
CA THR A 233 24.01 13.00 -2.51
C THR A 233 25.38 13.10 -1.86
N LYS A 234 26.28 13.92 -2.41
CA LYS A 234 27.62 14.15 -1.86
C LYS A 234 27.58 14.78 -0.45
N GLU A 235 26.58 15.58 -0.16
CA GLU A 235 26.41 16.24 1.15
C GLU A 235 25.78 15.32 2.19
N HIS A 236 24.75 14.56 1.81
CA HIS A 236 23.87 13.83 2.73
C HIS A 236 24.11 12.32 2.79
N CYS A 237 24.65 11.70 1.74
CA CYS A 237 24.89 10.25 1.70
C CYS A 237 26.31 9.92 2.19
N LYS A 238 26.49 9.82 3.50
CA LYS A 238 27.79 9.51 4.10
C LYS A 238 28.15 8.04 3.90
N GLU A 239 29.33 7.79 3.33
CA GLU A 239 29.85 6.43 3.23
C GLU A 239 30.15 5.86 4.61
N GLY A 240 29.64 4.64 4.85
CA GLY A 240 29.85 3.88 6.07
C GLY A 240 30.92 2.82 5.93
N TRP A 241 30.81 1.78 6.75
CA TRP A 241 31.76 0.68 6.74
C TRP A 241 31.69 -0.14 5.44
N ASP A 242 32.87 -0.43 4.88
CA ASP A 242 33.05 -1.29 3.72
C ASP A 242 33.54 -2.68 4.18
N LYS A 243 32.68 -3.71 4.07
CA LYS A 243 33.01 -5.08 4.49
C LYS A 243 33.94 -5.84 3.56
N ASN A 244 34.15 -5.32 2.35
CA ASN A 244 34.98 -5.98 1.35
C ASN A 244 36.44 -6.13 1.85
N PRO A 245 37.14 -7.22 1.50
CA PRO A 245 38.57 -7.36 1.77
C PRO A 245 39.36 -6.22 1.10
N ASP A 246 40.42 -5.72 1.75
CA ASP A 246 41.18 -4.55 1.28
C ASP A 246 41.67 -4.64 -0.16
N PHE A 247 41.99 -5.85 -0.63
CA PHE A 247 42.50 -6.08 -1.99
C PHE A 247 41.42 -6.00 -3.09
N VAL A 248 40.11 -5.93 -2.74
CA VAL A 248 39.01 -5.74 -3.70
C VAL A 248 38.24 -4.45 -3.47
N LYS A 249 38.54 -3.67 -2.42
CA LYS A 249 37.89 -2.38 -2.19
C LYS A 249 38.07 -1.45 -3.39
N ALA A 250 37.00 -0.77 -3.76
CA ALA A 250 37.05 0.25 -4.82
C ALA A 250 37.92 1.43 -4.40
N SER A 251 38.69 2.00 -5.35
CA SER A 251 39.40 3.26 -5.14
C SER A 251 38.40 4.41 -4.95
N PRO A 252 38.83 5.56 -4.37
CA PRO A 252 37.98 6.75 -4.26
C PRO A 252 37.40 7.20 -5.60
N GLU A 253 38.19 7.13 -6.67
CA GLU A 253 37.74 7.50 -8.03
C GLU A 253 36.64 6.56 -8.51
N LYS A 254 36.79 5.24 -8.31
CA LYS A 254 35.79 4.25 -8.70
C LYS A 254 34.50 4.40 -7.88
N LYS A 255 34.60 4.76 -6.62
CA LYS A 255 33.45 5.08 -5.78
C LYS A 255 32.72 6.32 -6.29
N ALA A 256 33.45 7.38 -6.66
CA ALA A 256 32.87 8.60 -7.24
C ALA A 256 32.13 8.30 -8.55
N GLU A 257 32.72 7.49 -9.45
CA GLU A 257 32.06 7.02 -10.68
C GLU A 257 30.77 6.23 -10.37
N SER A 258 30.79 5.38 -9.33
CA SER A 258 29.60 4.63 -8.90
C SER A 258 28.50 5.55 -8.39
N TRP A 259 28.82 6.60 -7.64
CA TRP A 259 27.85 7.61 -7.19
C TRP A 259 27.25 8.36 -8.37
N GLU A 260 28.06 8.84 -9.31
CA GLU A 260 27.57 9.54 -10.50
C GLU A 260 26.64 8.64 -11.33
N PHE A 261 27.00 7.37 -11.49
CA PHE A 261 26.18 6.40 -12.21
C PHE A 261 24.83 6.16 -11.53
N THR A 262 24.81 5.88 -10.22
CA THR A 262 23.58 5.54 -9.49
C THR A 262 22.65 6.74 -9.36
N VAL A 263 23.18 7.97 -9.25
CA VAL A 263 22.36 9.19 -9.27
C VAL A 263 21.73 9.43 -10.64
N LYS A 264 22.46 9.21 -11.74
CA LYS A 264 21.86 9.25 -13.10
C LYS A 264 20.77 8.20 -13.25
N MET A 265 21.04 6.99 -12.77
CA MET A 265 20.08 5.89 -12.79
C MET A 265 18.79 6.25 -12.04
N TYR A 266 18.91 6.91 -10.87
CA TYR A 266 17.77 7.43 -10.11
C TYR A 266 16.91 8.38 -10.96
N CYS A 267 17.51 9.40 -11.60
CA CYS A 267 16.79 10.37 -12.43
C CYS A 267 16.08 9.66 -13.60
N ILE A 268 16.80 8.77 -14.30
CA ILE A 268 16.26 8.03 -15.47
C ILE A 268 15.09 7.12 -15.07
N ILE A 269 15.17 6.38 -13.96
CA ILE A 269 14.08 5.51 -13.50
C ILE A 269 12.85 6.34 -13.14
N LYS A 270 13.03 7.48 -12.47
CA LYS A 270 11.95 8.40 -12.16
C LYS A 270 11.26 8.91 -13.43
N ASP A 271 12.05 9.31 -14.44
CA ASP A 271 11.54 9.77 -15.73
C ASP A 271 10.82 8.66 -16.50
N LEU A 272 11.34 7.43 -16.48
CA LEU A 272 10.63 6.28 -17.05
C LEU A 272 9.26 6.07 -16.40
N MET A 273 9.13 6.23 -15.08
CA MET A 273 7.84 6.07 -14.42
C MET A 273 6.84 7.17 -14.79
N ASN A 274 7.21 8.42 -14.68
CA ASN A 274 6.28 9.55 -14.73
C ASN A 274 6.42 10.47 -15.96
N GLY A 275 7.49 10.32 -16.73
CA GLY A 275 7.88 11.28 -17.75
C GLY A 275 8.59 12.50 -17.17
N ASN A 276 9.23 13.28 -18.05
CA ASN A 276 9.91 14.51 -17.68
C ASN A 276 9.90 15.48 -18.88
N PRO A 277 9.18 16.62 -18.79
CA PRO A 277 9.12 17.59 -19.87
C PRO A 277 10.42 18.39 -20.06
N ASN A 278 11.39 18.27 -19.14
CA ASN A 278 12.67 18.98 -19.18
C ASN A 278 13.78 18.17 -19.85
N LEU A 279 13.48 17.02 -20.44
CA LEU A 279 14.44 16.26 -21.21
C LEU A 279 14.94 17.08 -22.43
N PRO A 280 16.12 16.77 -23.00
CA PRO A 280 16.66 17.49 -24.15
C PRO A 280 15.67 17.54 -25.32
N GLU A 281 15.73 18.63 -26.11
CA GLU A 281 14.93 18.82 -27.32
C GLU A 281 15.11 17.64 -28.30
N GLY A 282 14.03 17.20 -28.93
CA GLY A 282 14.01 16.04 -29.84
C GLY A 282 13.86 14.70 -29.11
N ARG A 283 13.41 14.72 -27.84
CA ARG A 283 13.16 13.53 -27.01
C ARG A 283 11.72 13.46 -26.52
N GLU A 284 10.77 13.91 -27.37
CA GLU A 284 9.35 14.00 -27.02
C GLU A 284 8.73 12.64 -26.65
N GLU A 285 9.23 11.54 -27.23
CA GLU A 285 8.78 10.19 -26.90
C GLU A 285 9.20 9.82 -25.47
N GLU A 286 10.43 10.07 -25.09
CA GLU A 286 10.96 9.78 -23.76
C GLU A 286 10.39 10.70 -22.67
N MET A 287 9.89 11.90 -23.03
CA MET A 287 9.27 12.85 -22.10
C MET A 287 7.95 12.34 -21.51
N VAL A 288 7.25 11.42 -22.18
CA VAL A 288 5.91 10.98 -21.77
C VAL A 288 5.93 10.08 -20.53
N GLY A 289 6.92 9.19 -20.40
CA GLY A 289 6.96 8.16 -19.35
C GLY A 289 5.86 7.11 -19.49
N HIS A 290 5.73 6.24 -18.48
CA HIS A 290 4.85 5.07 -18.54
C HIS A 290 3.60 5.17 -17.64
N ASN A 291 3.29 6.35 -17.07
CA ASN A 291 2.18 6.56 -16.14
C ASN A 291 2.16 5.52 -14.98
N ALA A 292 3.36 5.18 -14.49
CA ALA A 292 3.56 4.12 -13.53
C ALA A 292 3.43 4.63 -12.08
N ILE A 293 2.57 3.99 -11.28
CA ILE A 293 2.45 4.27 -9.84
C ILE A 293 3.21 3.26 -8.99
N ALA A 294 3.73 2.22 -9.62
CA ALA A 294 4.65 1.26 -9.05
C ALA A 294 5.54 0.68 -10.16
N GLY A 295 6.68 0.16 -9.79
CA GLY A 295 7.59 -0.52 -10.68
C GLY A 295 8.55 -1.42 -9.92
N GLY A 296 9.46 -2.06 -10.64
CA GLY A 296 10.53 -2.87 -10.09
C GLY A 296 11.72 -2.90 -11.03
N PHE A 297 12.91 -3.06 -10.43
CA PHE A 297 14.15 -3.20 -11.18
C PHE A 297 14.73 -4.59 -10.96
N GLN A 298 15.10 -5.28 -12.05
CA GLN A 298 15.58 -6.67 -11.97
C GLN A 298 16.79 -6.82 -11.06
N GLY A 299 17.75 -5.91 -11.13
CA GLY A 299 18.91 -5.83 -10.25
C GLY A 299 19.90 -6.97 -10.49
N GLN A 300 19.97 -7.88 -9.52
CA GLN A 300 20.83 -9.06 -9.57
C GLN A 300 20.30 -10.03 -10.61
N ARG A 301 21.03 -10.61 -11.34
CA ARG A 301 22.24 -10.57 -12.11
C ARG A 301 21.72 -10.22 -13.49
N GLN A 302 22.22 -9.94 -14.50
CA GLN A 302 23.53 -9.75 -15.02
C GLN A 302 23.92 -8.27 -14.96
N TRP A 303 22.92 -7.39 -14.68
CA TRP A 303 23.18 -5.96 -14.48
C TRP A 303 24.32 -5.74 -13.48
N THR A 304 24.18 -6.26 -12.27
CA THR A 304 25.16 -6.08 -11.19
C THR A 304 26.46 -6.84 -11.38
N ASP A 305 26.58 -7.67 -12.42
CA ASP A 305 27.87 -8.22 -12.83
C ASP A 305 28.75 -7.19 -13.55
N PHE A 306 28.15 -6.12 -14.10
CA PHE A 306 28.86 -5.12 -14.93
C PHE A 306 28.67 -3.68 -14.46
N TYR A 307 27.49 -3.34 -13.92
CA TYR A 307 27.09 -1.99 -13.55
C TYR A 307 26.81 -1.88 -12.04
N PRO A 308 26.90 -0.66 -11.46
CA PRO A 308 26.49 -0.42 -10.09
C PRO A 308 25.06 -0.89 -9.83
N ASN A 309 24.79 -1.37 -8.60
CA ASN A 309 23.47 -1.84 -8.18
C ASN A 309 22.41 -0.71 -8.18
N CYS A 310 21.15 -1.11 -8.07
CA CYS A 310 20.01 -0.20 -8.02
C CYS A 310 19.64 0.25 -6.60
N ASP A 311 20.43 -0.12 -5.57
CA ASP A 311 20.06 0.05 -4.16
C ASP A 311 19.85 1.54 -3.79
N TYR A 312 20.67 2.44 -4.34
CA TYR A 312 20.48 3.89 -4.13
C TYR A 312 19.17 4.41 -4.76
N PRO A 313 18.89 4.16 -6.05
CA PRO A 313 17.59 4.52 -6.63
C PRO A 313 16.40 3.92 -5.89
N GLU A 314 16.45 2.64 -5.52
CA GLU A 314 15.39 1.95 -4.81
C GLU A 314 15.14 2.57 -3.43
N ALA A 315 16.19 2.82 -2.65
CA ALA A 315 16.07 3.41 -1.32
C ALA A 315 15.46 4.81 -1.39
N LEU A 316 15.97 5.70 -2.25
CA LEU A 316 15.46 7.07 -2.34
C LEU A 316 14.10 7.16 -3.01
N LEU A 317 13.82 6.42 -4.09
CA LEU A 317 12.50 6.47 -4.72
C LEU A 317 11.41 6.01 -3.76
N ASN A 318 11.64 4.98 -2.96
CA ASN A 318 10.68 4.52 -1.96
C ASN A 318 10.56 5.43 -0.72
N SER A 319 11.49 6.38 -0.50
CA SER A 319 11.45 7.35 0.61
C SER A 319 10.44 8.47 0.36
N SER A 320 10.01 9.12 1.42
CA SER A 320 9.09 10.28 1.40
C SER A 320 9.78 11.60 1.06
N PHE A 321 11.04 11.56 0.69
CA PHE A 321 11.86 12.74 0.34
C PHE A 321 13.01 12.38 -0.60
N ASP A 322 13.59 13.40 -1.21
CA ASP A 322 14.86 13.36 -1.96
C ASP A 322 15.57 14.73 -1.94
N TYR A 323 16.46 14.97 -2.91
CA TYR A 323 17.16 16.24 -3.10
C TYR A 323 16.23 17.45 -3.33
N SER A 324 14.96 17.24 -3.60
CA SER A 324 13.94 18.30 -3.78
C SER A 324 13.16 18.61 -2.49
N GLY A 325 13.39 17.87 -1.42
CA GLY A 325 12.64 17.92 -0.16
C GLY A 325 11.61 16.80 -0.04
N ALA A 326 10.63 16.99 0.84
CA ALA A 326 9.54 16.03 1.05
C ALA A 326 8.67 15.89 -0.22
N ARG A 327 8.35 14.66 -0.58
CA ARG A 327 7.54 14.33 -1.76
C ARG A 327 6.80 13.00 -1.59
N GLU A 328 5.80 12.78 -2.44
CA GLU A 328 5.14 11.49 -2.52
C GLU A 328 6.16 10.38 -2.83
N PRO A 329 6.23 9.30 -2.00
CA PRO A 329 7.11 8.16 -2.27
C PRO A 329 6.67 7.41 -3.53
N TYR A 330 7.63 7.01 -4.33
CA TYR A 330 7.42 6.04 -5.41
C TYR A 330 7.31 4.62 -4.83
N ILE A 331 6.98 3.66 -5.67
CA ILE A 331 7.16 2.24 -5.38
C ILE A 331 8.09 1.67 -6.44
N LEU A 332 9.27 1.25 -6.03
CA LEU A 332 10.23 0.53 -6.86
C LEU A 332 10.70 -0.72 -6.12
N ALA A 333 10.22 -1.87 -6.57
CA ALA A 333 10.51 -3.15 -5.93
C ALA A 333 11.90 -3.67 -6.32
N THR A 334 12.67 -4.11 -5.34
CA THR A 334 13.93 -4.82 -5.55
C THR A 334 13.68 -6.12 -6.32
N GLU A 335 14.66 -6.51 -7.15
CA GLU A 335 14.65 -7.77 -7.91
C GLU A 335 13.43 -7.93 -8.83
N ASN A 336 12.78 -6.81 -9.16
CA ASN A 336 11.53 -6.76 -9.92
C ASN A 336 10.46 -7.73 -9.39
N ASP A 337 10.42 -7.95 -8.06
CA ASP A 337 9.35 -8.74 -7.44
C ASP A 337 8.03 -7.96 -7.49
N THR A 338 7.34 -8.09 -8.61
CA THR A 338 6.10 -7.37 -8.90
C THR A 338 5.03 -7.63 -7.85
N LEU A 339 4.90 -8.86 -7.35
CA LEU A 339 3.89 -9.18 -6.33
C LEU A 339 4.18 -8.49 -5.00
N ASN A 340 5.45 -8.38 -4.61
CA ASN A 340 5.85 -7.63 -3.43
C ASN A 340 5.69 -6.11 -3.64
N GLY A 341 6.05 -5.61 -4.84
CA GLY A 341 5.83 -4.22 -5.25
C GLY A 341 4.35 -3.82 -5.23
N LEU A 342 3.45 -4.69 -5.66
CA LEU A 342 1.99 -4.47 -5.55
C LEU A 342 1.54 -4.47 -4.08
N GLY A 343 2.12 -5.31 -3.22
CA GLY A 343 1.90 -5.25 -1.78
C GLY A 343 2.30 -3.89 -1.20
N MET A 344 3.48 -3.39 -1.57
CA MET A 344 3.92 -2.04 -1.19
C MET A 344 2.96 -0.96 -1.70
N LEU A 345 2.48 -1.08 -2.94
CA LEU A 345 1.51 -0.14 -3.52
C LEU A 345 0.19 -0.13 -2.73
N PHE A 346 -0.35 -1.30 -2.37
CA PHE A 346 -1.56 -1.37 -1.56
C PHE A 346 -1.40 -0.63 -0.23
N MET A 347 -0.31 -0.86 0.47
CA MET A 347 -0.02 -0.20 1.73
C MET A 347 0.23 1.31 1.57
N LYS A 348 0.95 1.73 0.51
CA LYS A 348 1.16 3.15 0.19
C LYS A 348 -0.18 3.86 -0.01
N LEU A 349 -1.07 3.31 -0.84
CA LEU A 349 -2.37 3.92 -1.14
C LEU A 349 -3.31 3.98 0.07
N LEU A 350 -3.16 3.05 1.02
CA LEU A 350 -3.93 3.06 2.27
C LEU A 350 -3.35 4.01 3.32
N THR A 351 -2.04 4.24 3.34
CA THR A 351 -1.37 4.97 4.42
C THR A 351 -0.81 6.33 4.00
N ASN A 352 -0.59 6.55 2.71
CA ASN A 352 0.14 7.70 2.16
C ASN A 352 1.55 7.88 2.77
N ARG A 353 2.20 6.75 3.08
CA ARG A 353 3.54 6.67 3.70
C ARG A 353 4.49 5.94 2.78
N ALA A 354 5.79 6.11 3.04
CA ALA A 354 6.83 5.27 2.48
C ALA A 354 6.65 3.80 2.89
N GLN A 355 7.19 2.87 2.11
CA GLN A 355 7.02 1.44 2.34
C GLN A 355 8.38 0.73 2.33
N ILE A 356 8.45 -0.41 2.99
CA ILE A 356 9.66 -1.21 3.14
C ILE A 356 9.52 -2.49 2.32
N PHE A 357 10.49 -2.77 1.47
CA PHE A 357 10.68 -4.09 0.88
C PHE A 357 11.67 -4.87 1.75
N ALA A 358 11.43 -6.15 2.01
CA ALA A 358 12.34 -6.96 2.79
C ALA A 358 12.44 -8.41 2.32
N ASP A 359 13.65 -8.98 2.42
CA ASP A 359 13.84 -10.42 2.46
C ASP A 359 13.41 -10.96 3.83
N VAL A 360 12.62 -12.02 3.82
CA VAL A 360 12.26 -12.77 5.03
C VAL A 360 13.33 -13.82 5.25
N ARG A 361 14.39 -13.45 5.98
CA ARG A 361 15.65 -14.21 6.00
C ARG A 361 15.71 -15.32 7.02
N THR A 362 15.58 -15.00 8.30
CA THR A 362 15.94 -15.93 9.37
C THR A 362 14.99 -15.75 10.55
N TYR A 363 14.47 -16.87 11.02
CA TYR A 363 13.83 -16.94 12.32
C TYR A 363 14.89 -17.15 13.42
N TRP A 364 14.83 -16.31 14.45
CA TRP A 364 15.64 -16.42 15.65
C TRP A 364 14.77 -16.82 16.84
N SER A 365 14.90 -18.06 17.29
CA SER A 365 14.33 -18.43 18.58
C SER A 365 15.11 -17.77 19.73
N PRO A 366 14.49 -17.58 20.92
CA PRO A 366 15.20 -17.04 22.09
C PRO A 366 16.49 -17.84 22.41
N GLU A 367 16.44 -19.17 22.28
CA GLU A 367 17.59 -20.05 22.54
C GLU A 367 18.70 -19.90 21.49
N ALA A 368 18.31 -19.71 20.21
CA ALA A 368 19.29 -19.49 19.14
C ALA A 368 19.99 -18.13 19.30
N CYS A 369 19.24 -17.08 19.65
CA CYS A 369 19.79 -15.78 19.95
C CYS A 369 20.79 -15.86 21.12
N LYS A 370 20.40 -16.52 22.21
CA LYS A 370 21.29 -16.73 23.36
C LYS A 370 22.57 -17.50 23.01
N ARG A 371 22.44 -18.56 22.21
CA ARG A 371 23.64 -19.32 21.76
C ARG A 371 24.58 -18.50 20.89
N ALA A 372 24.03 -17.59 20.09
CA ALA A 372 24.81 -16.79 19.14
C ALA A 372 25.47 -15.56 19.79
N SER A 373 24.78 -14.89 20.70
CA SER A 373 25.17 -13.58 21.24
C SER A 373 25.33 -13.53 22.77
N GLY A 374 24.88 -14.57 23.49
CA GLY A 374 24.81 -14.56 24.95
C GLY A 374 23.57 -13.81 25.50
N TYR A 375 22.78 -13.17 24.68
CA TYR A 375 21.65 -12.34 25.09
C TYR A 375 20.39 -13.16 25.34
N ASP A 376 19.73 -12.93 26.47
CA ASP A 376 18.41 -13.49 26.77
C ASP A 376 17.32 -12.57 26.21
N VAL A 377 16.61 -13.04 25.18
CA VAL A 377 15.48 -12.31 24.59
C VAL A 377 14.40 -12.03 25.64
N THR A 378 13.86 -10.83 25.66
CA THR A 378 12.87 -10.37 26.64
C THR A 378 11.64 -9.78 25.97
N GLY A 379 10.61 -9.39 26.75
CA GLY A 379 9.41 -8.69 26.29
C GLY A 379 8.61 -9.48 25.25
N VAL A 380 7.92 -8.76 24.37
CA VAL A 380 7.01 -9.32 23.36
C VAL A 380 7.69 -10.33 22.44
N ALA A 381 8.96 -10.15 22.12
CA ALA A 381 9.69 -11.10 21.29
C ALA A 381 9.87 -12.46 22.00
N LYS A 382 10.07 -12.47 23.31
CA LYS A 382 10.11 -13.71 24.09
C LYS A 382 8.75 -14.38 24.16
N GLU A 383 7.71 -13.59 24.43
CA GLU A 383 6.32 -14.08 24.53
C GLU A 383 5.83 -14.69 23.21
N ASN A 384 6.22 -14.13 22.08
CA ASN A 384 5.88 -14.60 20.74
C ASN A 384 6.85 -15.67 20.19
N GLY A 385 7.74 -16.22 21.03
CA GLY A 385 8.63 -17.30 20.65
C GLY A 385 9.81 -16.90 19.77
N GLY A 386 10.22 -15.62 19.77
CA GLY A 386 11.36 -15.11 19.04
C GLY A 386 11.01 -13.98 18.06
N PHE A 387 11.87 -13.80 17.07
CA PHE A 387 11.73 -12.75 16.07
C PHE A 387 12.27 -13.19 14.70
N ILE A 388 11.88 -12.46 13.67
CA ILE A 388 12.29 -12.69 12.28
C ILE A 388 13.27 -11.60 11.88
N HIS A 389 14.37 -11.98 11.26
CA HIS A 389 15.29 -11.06 10.60
C HIS A 389 14.77 -10.71 9.21
N LEU A 390 14.42 -9.46 9.03
CA LEU A 390 14.02 -8.88 7.77
C LEU A 390 15.14 -7.95 7.31
N ILE A 391 15.67 -8.19 6.13
CA ILE A 391 16.84 -7.50 5.58
C ILE A 391 16.63 -7.30 4.09
N ASN A 392 17.15 -6.24 3.52
CA ASN A 392 16.99 -6.01 2.10
C ASN A 392 18.17 -5.29 1.45
N SER A 393 18.45 -5.64 0.19
CA SER A 393 19.40 -4.98 -0.67
C SER A 393 18.69 -3.90 -1.50
N GLY A 394 18.32 -2.76 -0.93
CA GLY A 394 17.86 -1.65 -1.76
C GLY A 394 16.55 -1.01 -1.31
N ALA A 395 15.40 -1.55 -1.67
CA ALA A 395 14.11 -0.87 -1.60
C ALA A 395 13.55 -0.57 -0.18
N ALA A 396 14.37 -0.62 0.86
CA ALA A 396 13.99 -0.09 2.17
C ALA A 396 14.14 1.43 2.15
N CYS A 397 13.02 2.14 2.25
CA CYS A 397 13.01 3.60 2.33
C CYS A 397 13.77 4.10 3.56
N LEU A 398 14.34 5.30 3.50
CA LEU A 398 15.07 5.88 4.63
C LEU A 398 14.15 6.18 5.81
N ASP A 399 12.88 6.42 5.57
CA ASP A 399 11.83 6.58 6.60
C ASP A 399 11.76 5.39 7.56
N ALA A 400 12.17 4.22 7.10
CA ALA A 400 12.14 2.98 7.88
C ALA A 400 13.13 2.99 9.06
N CYS A 401 14.11 3.88 9.10
CA CYS A 401 14.98 4.03 10.28
C CYS A 401 14.16 4.37 11.55
N GLY A 402 12.96 4.99 11.39
CA GLY A 402 12.03 5.26 12.49
C GLY A 402 12.42 6.44 13.37
N GLU A 403 13.20 7.39 12.86
CA GLU A 403 13.69 8.55 13.64
C GLU A 403 12.67 9.70 13.73
N CYS A 404 11.63 9.71 12.89
CA CYS A 404 10.57 10.70 12.99
C CYS A 404 9.71 10.49 14.24
N THR A 405 9.24 11.61 14.81
CA THR A 405 8.34 11.58 15.98
C THR A 405 7.06 12.36 15.71
N ASP A 406 5.98 11.94 16.37
CA ASP A 406 4.72 12.71 16.42
C ASP A 406 4.81 13.87 17.42
N GLY A 407 3.70 14.62 17.56
CA GLY A 407 3.62 15.74 18.51
C GLY A 407 3.67 15.34 19.99
N GLN A 408 3.64 14.03 20.30
CA GLN A 408 3.75 13.48 21.66
C GLN A 408 5.14 12.87 21.93
N GLY A 409 6.01 12.86 20.90
CA GLY A 409 7.36 12.30 21.00
C GLY A 409 7.44 10.79 20.73
N SER A 410 6.34 10.16 20.31
CA SER A 410 6.35 8.75 19.92
C SER A 410 6.94 8.61 18.51
N HIS A 411 7.75 7.56 18.31
CA HIS A 411 8.31 7.28 16.99
C HIS A 411 7.24 6.80 16.03
N VAL A 412 7.19 7.43 14.85
CA VAL A 412 6.19 7.14 13.81
C VAL A 412 6.81 7.29 12.43
N MET A 413 6.25 6.60 11.44
CA MET A 413 6.47 6.94 10.04
C MET A 413 5.37 7.94 9.63
N LYS A 414 5.78 9.17 9.26
CA LYS A 414 4.86 10.25 8.88
C LYS A 414 4.31 10.03 7.48
N LYS A 415 3.15 10.62 7.19
CA LYS A 415 2.72 10.81 5.81
C LYS A 415 3.66 11.80 5.15
N TRP A 416 3.92 11.64 3.86
CA TRP A 416 4.98 12.41 3.19
C TRP A 416 4.81 13.93 3.32
N TRP A 417 3.58 14.46 3.34
CA TRP A 417 3.32 15.91 3.52
C TRP A 417 3.45 16.40 4.96
N GLU A 418 3.62 15.50 5.92
CA GLU A 418 3.90 15.81 7.33
C GLU A 418 5.41 15.79 7.62
N VAL A 419 6.22 15.34 6.65
CA VAL A 419 7.69 15.27 6.78
C VAL A 419 8.28 16.66 6.65
N THR A 420 9.10 17.05 7.63
CA THR A 420 9.78 18.34 7.71
C THR A 420 11.26 18.21 7.32
N GLU A 421 11.94 19.35 7.07
CA GLU A 421 13.38 19.38 6.85
C GLU A 421 14.15 18.76 8.04
N GLU A 422 13.69 18.98 9.28
CA GLU A 422 14.28 18.36 10.47
C GLU A 422 14.14 16.83 10.46
N ASP A 423 13.00 16.32 10.00
CA ASP A 423 12.78 14.87 9.85
C ASP A 423 13.71 14.28 8.78
N ILE A 424 13.88 14.96 7.64
CA ILE A 424 14.81 14.56 6.58
C ILE A 424 16.24 14.51 7.13
N GLU A 425 16.64 15.53 7.90
CA GLU A 425 17.97 15.55 8.52
C GLU A 425 18.17 14.39 9.52
N LYS A 426 17.16 14.04 10.31
CA LYS A 426 17.20 12.88 11.22
C LYS A 426 17.37 11.57 10.46
N MET A 427 16.57 11.35 9.42
CA MET A 427 16.60 10.12 8.61
C MET A 427 17.93 9.97 7.86
N THR A 428 18.45 11.05 7.27
CA THR A 428 19.75 11.03 6.58
C THR A 428 20.93 10.82 7.53
N LYS A 429 20.88 11.38 8.74
CA LYS A 429 21.91 11.14 9.78
C LYS A 429 21.89 9.73 10.35
N ALA A 430 20.71 9.09 10.40
CA ALA A 430 20.56 7.73 10.89
C ALA A 430 20.96 6.67 9.84
N THR A 431 21.16 7.08 8.59
CA THR A 431 21.49 6.19 7.47
C THR A 431 22.95 6.39 7.06
N ASP A 432 23.74 5.33 7.06
CA ASP A 432 25.04 5.29 6.37
C ASP A 432 24.92 4.54 5.03
N TRP A 433 25.83 4.83 4.10
CA TRP A 433 25.85 4.19 2.79
C TRP A 433 27.07 3.30 2.66
N ARG A 434 26.84 2.01 2.48
CA ARG A 434 27.89 1.00 2.47
C ARG A 434 28.18 0.53 1.06
N SER A 435 29.47 0.40 0.74
CA SER A 435 29.89 -0.18 -0.54
C SER A 435 29.26 -1.55 -0.72
N ALA A 436 28.73 -1.80 -1.91
CA ALA A 436 28.17 -3.09 -2.27
C ALA A 436 29.18 -4.24 -2.04
N ASP A 437 28.68 -5.39 -1.64
CA ASP A 437 29.48 -6.60 -1.56
C ASP A 437 29.87 -7.07 -2.96
N PHE A 438 31.14 -7.00 -3.31
CA PHE A 438 31.63 -7.44 -4.64
C PHE A 438 31.46 -8.94 -4.89
N GLY A 439 31.14 -9.74 -3.89
CA GLY A 439 30.73 -11.13 -4.06
C GLY A 439 29.36 -11.27 -4.72
N TYR A 440 28.46 -10.32 -4.48
CA TYR A 440 27.11 -10.26 -5.08
C TYR A 440 27.00 -9.23 -6.20
N PHE A 441 27.64 -8.07 -6.06
CA PHE A 441 27.50 -6.90 -6.94
C PHE A 441 28.86 -6.52 -7.52
N ARG A 442 29.33 -7.26 -8.52
CA ARG A 442 30.66 -7.07 -9.13
C ARG A 442 30.82 -5.68 -9.78
N GLY A 443 29.71 -5.09 -10.26
CA GLY A 443 29.68 -3.75 -10.80
C GLY A 443 29.80 -2.63 -9.76
N GLY A 444 29.71 -2.97 -8.47
CA GLY A 444 29.79 -2.00 -7.38
C GLY A 444 28.45 -1.35 -7.03
N GLY A 445 28.50 -0.13 -6.52
CA GLY A 445 27.36 0.63 -6.05
C GLY A 445 27.35 0.82 -4.53
N PHE A 446 26.25 1.30 -4.02
CA PHE A 446 26.06 1.58 -2.59
C PHE A 446 24.68 1.18 -2.14
N SER A 447 24.60 0.64 -0.92
CA SER A 447 23.35 0.32 -0.25
C SER A 447 23.17 1.22 0.99
N SER A 448 21.96 1.68 1.23
CA SER A 448 21.61 2.29 2.51
C SER A 448 21.75 1.29 3.63
N HIS A 449 22.15 1.74 4.82
CA HIS A 449 22.21 0.92 6.01
C HIS A 449 21.68 1.67 7.23
N PHE A 450 20.78 1.05 7.95
CA PHE A 450 20.27 1.43 9.26
C PHE A 450 19.69 0.20 9.96
N VAL A 451 19.46 0.30 11.25
CA VAL A 451 18.65 -0.66 12.01
C VAL A 451 17.34 0.03 12.35
N THR A 452 16.24 -0.57 11.98
CA THR A 452 14.89 -0.04 12.23
C THR A 452 14.66 0.18 13.72
N ARG A 453 14.10 1.34 14.09
CA ARG A 453 13.72 1.66 15.47
C ARG A 453 12.79 0.57 16.02
N ALA A 454 13.02 0.23 17.29
CA ALA A 454 12.27 -0.78 18.00
C ALA A 454 10.86 -0.33 18.42
N GLU A 455 10.02 -1.31 18.77
CA GLU A 455 8.71 -1.15 19.41
C GLU A 455 7.66 -0.40 18.53
N MET A 456 7.93 -0.27 17.24
CA MET A 456 6.96 0.32 16.31
C MET A 456 5.97 -0.74 15.86
N PRO A 457 4.65 -0.46 15.90
CA PRO A 457 3.68 -1.33 15.26
C PRO A 457 3.99 -1.45 13.77
N ALA A 458 3.91 -2.67 13.25
CA ALA A 458 4.20 -2.96 11.84
C ALA A 458 3.26 -4.02 11.28
N THR A 459 2.99 -3.94 10.00
CA THR A 459 2.25 -4.94 9.23
C THR A 459 3.13 -5.44 8.09
N MET A 460 3.41 -6.73 8.08
CA MET A 460 4.09 -7.40 6.98
C MET A 460 3.06 -8.11 6.11
N ILE A 461 3.16 -7.97 4.78
CA ILE A 461 2.27 -8.63 3.84
C ILE A 461 3.02 -9.32 2.71
N ARG A 462 2.37 -10.32 2.12
CA ARG A 462 2.82 -10.95 0.88
C ARG A 462 1.62 -11.26 -0.01
N LEU A 463 1.67 -10.76 -1.25
CA LEU A 463 0.76 -11.14 -2.31
C LEU A 463 1.37 -12.31 -3.09
N ASN A 464 0.60 -13.38 -3.27
CA ASN A 464 1.02 -14.56 -4.02
C ASN A 464 0.01 -14.89 -5.11
N LEU A 465 0.49 -15.52 -6.20
CA LEU A 465 -0.37 -16.17 -7.20
C LEU A 465 -0.28 -17.68 -7.01
N VAL A 466 -1.41 -18.31 -6.73
CA VAL A 466 -1.48 -19.77 -6.53
C VAL A 466 -2.27 -20.38 -7.68
N LYS A 467 -1.64 -21.30 -8.42
CA LYS A 467 -2.30 -21.94 -9.57
C LYS A 467 -3.57 -22.68 -9.13
N GLY A 468 -4.68 -22.38 -9.76
CA GLY A 468 -6.00 -22.94 -9.44
C GLY A 468 -6.76 -22.15 -8.37
N LEU A 469 -6.08 -21.21 -7.68
CA LEU A 469 -6.69 -20.34 -6.68
C LEU A 469 -6.75 -18.89 -7.15
N GLY A 470 -5.70 -18.41 -7.82
CA GLY A 470 -5.52 -17.00 -8.17
C GLY A 470 -4.68 -16.24 -7.14
N PRO A 471 -4.87 -14.92 -7.04
CA PRO A 471 -4.15 -14.12 -6.06
C PRO A 471 -4.64 -14.40 -4.64
N VAL A 472 -3.72 -14.39 -3.68
CA VAL A 472 -4.00 -14.46 -2.25
C VAL A 472 -3.06 -13.51 -1.49
N LEU A 473 -3.56 -12.86 -0.44
CA LEU A 473 -2.76 -12.03 0.44
C LEU A 473 -2.55 -12.72 1.79
N GLN A 474 -1.31 -12.69 2.30
CA GLN A 474 -0.97 -13.04 3.68
C GLN A 474 -0.68 -11.76 4.47
N ILE A 475 -1.07 -11.73 5.75
CA ILE A 475 -0.89 -10.56 6.63
C ILE A 475 -0.37 -11.02 7.99
N ALA A 476 0.76 -10.46 8.42
CA ALA A 476 1.28 -10.60 9.77
C ALA A 476 1.44 -9.21 10.41
N GLU A 477 0.55 -8.85 11.32
CA GLU A 477 0.72 -7.70 12.20
C GLU A 477 1.67 -8.05 13.34
N GLY A 478 2.43 -7.06 13.80
CA GLY A 478 3.38 -7.24 14.89
C GLY A 478 4.12 -5.96 15.23
N TRP A 479 5.32 -6.09 15.71
CA TRP A 479 6.16 -4.96 16.14
C TRP A 479 7.61 -5.17 15.73
N THR A 480 8.32 -4.06 15.54
CA THR A 480 9.77 -4.08 15.49
C THR A 480 10.34 -4.40 16.88
N VAL A 481 11.46 -5.08 16.94
CA VAL A 481 12.07 -5.56 18.19
C VAL A 481 13.30 -4.75 18.54
N ASN A 482 13.50 -4.50 19.83
CA ASN A 482 14.72 -3.91 20.36
C ASN A 482 15.74 -5.00 20.71
N LEU A 483 16.91 -4.92 20.10
CA LEU A 483 18.08 -5.70 20.48
C LEU A 483 19.24 -4.75 20.82
N PRO A 484 20.06 -5.06 21.83
CA PRO A 484 21.29 -4.31 22.07
C PRO A 484 22.18 -4.25 20.82
N ASP A 485 22.91 -3.16 20.61
CA ASP A 485 23.75 -2.94 19.42
C ASP A 485 24.75 -4.07 19.20
N GLU A 486 25.40 -4.52 20.27
CA GLU A 486 26.36 -5.65 20.23
C GLU A 486 25.69 -6.97 19.81
N VAL A 487 24.41 -7.18 20.16
CA VAL A 487 23.64 -8.36 19.75
C VAL A 487 23.28 -8.26 18.28
N THR A 488 22.79 -7.08 17.88
CA THR A 488 22.48 -6.78 16.47
C THR A 488 23.71 -7.01 15.59
N ASP A 489 24.86 -6.50 15.97
CA ASP A 489 26.13 -6.68 15.25
C ASP A 489 26.51 -8.18 15.10
N VAL A 490 26.38 -8.95 16.16
CA VAL A 490 26.66 -10.40 16.12
C VAL A 490 25.74 -11.14 15.18
N LEU A 491 24.44 -10.82 15.20
CA LEU A 491 23.45 -11.49 14.36
C LEU A 491 23.57 -11.07 12.89
N MET A 492 23.77 -9.78 12.62
CA MET A 492 23.93 -9.26 11.26
C MET A 492 25.20 -9.78 10.57
N LYS A 493 26.30 -9.95 11.29
CA LYS A 493 27.54 -10.55 10.75
C LYS A 493 27.37 -11.98 10.26
N ARG A 494 26.29 -12.67 10.61
CA ARG A 494 25.95 -14.02 10.14
C ARG A 494 25.17 -14.03 8.83
N THR A 495 24.79 -12.88 8.32
CA THR A 495 24.13 -12.68 7.03
C THR A 495 24.87 -11.60 6.24
N ASP A 496 24.19 -10.50 5.84
CA ASP A 496 24.85 -9.40 5.18
C ASP A 496 24.71 -8.09 5.99
N PRO A 497 25.80 -7.60 6.60
CA PRO A 497 25.78 -6.37 7.39
C PRO A 497 25.78 -5.09 6.53
N THR A 498 25.73 -5.20 5.20
CA THR A 498 25.68 -4.05 4.28
C THR A 498 24.30 -3.41 4.26
N TRP A 499 23.25 -4.22 4.34
CA TRP A 499 21.87 -3.80 4.05
C TRP A 499 21.08 -3.35 5.28
N PRO A 500 19.98 -2.59 5.09
CA PRO A 500 19.07 -2.24 6.19
C PRO A 500 18.52 -3.46 6.90
N CYS A 501 18.35 -3.36 8.21
CA CYS A 501 17.94 -4.46 9.08
C CYS A 501 16.69 -4.10 9.87
N THR A 502 15.70 -4.99 9.86
CA THR A 502 14.52 -4.94 10.74
C THR A 502 14.40 -6.24 11.53
N TRP A 503 14.31 -6.12 12.83
CA TRP A 503 13.92 -7.23 13.72
C TRP A 503 12.41 -7.15 13.94
N PHE A 504 11.67 -8.22 13.59
CA PHE A 504 10.22 -8.21 13.63
C PHE A 504 9.69 -9.39 14.45
N THR A 505 8.77 -9.13 15.39
CA THR A 505 8.00 -10.15 16.07
C THR A 505 6.51 -10.01 15.75
N PRO A 506 5.81 -11.07 15.31
CA PRO A 506 4.41 -10.99 14.97
C PRO A 506 3.53 -10.92 16.21
N ARG A 507 2.32 -10.40 16.03
CA ARG A 507 1.23 -10.45 17.01
C ARG A 507 0.66 -11.87 17.05
N CYS A 508 0.71 -12.53 18.20
CA CYS A 508 0.26 -13.91 18.34
C CYS A 508 -1.06 -14.09 19.07
N ASP A 509 -1.55 -13.03 19.74
CA ASP A 509 -2.80 -12.99 20.50
C ASP A 509 -3.99 -12.40 19.72
N GLY A 510 -3.75 -11.94 18.49
CA GLY A 510 -4.71 -11.10 17.75
C GLY A 510 -5.98 -11.81 17.29
N ARG A 511 -5.95 -13.13 17.09
CA ARG A 511 -7.07 -13.85 16.49
C ARG A 511 -7.12 -15.31 16.94
N GLU A 512 -8.24 -15.70 17.51
CA GLU A 512 -8.52 -17.12 17.78
C GLU A 512 -8.54 -17.92 16.46
N GLY A 513 -7.85 -19.03 16.42
CA GLY A 513 -7.74 -19.87 15.23
C GLY A 513 -6.72 -19.40 14.19
N SER A 514 -6.01 -18.29 14.41
CA SER A 514 -4.91 -17.91 13.53
C SER A 514 -3.83 -19.00 13.49
N PRO A 515 -3.28 -19.33 12.28
CA PRO A 515 -2.11 -20.21 12.18
C PRO A 515 -0.84 -19.54 12.70
N PHE A 516 -0.82 -18.21 12.85
CA PHE A 516 0.31 -17.42 13.32
C PHE A 516 0.33 -17.34 14.86
N LYS A 517 0.76 -18.41 15.51
CA LYS A 517 0.80 -18.54 16.97
C LYS A 517 2.17 -18.20 17.58
N SER A 518 3.19 -18.06 16.74
CA SER A 518 4.55 -17.70 17.13
C SER A 518 5.30 -17.08 15.95
N ALA A 519 6.46 -16.48 16.22
CA ALA A 519 7.36 -16.02 15.17
C ALA A 519 7.80 -17.16 14.23
N TYR A 520 7.97 -18.38 14.78
CA TYR A 520 8.25 -19.55 13.97
C TYR A 520 7.11 -19.90 13.02
N ASP A 521 5.86 -19.85 13.49
CA ASP A 521 4.71 -20.20 12.65
C ASP A 521 4.52 -19.22 11.49
N VAL A 522 4.79 -17.93 11.72
CA VAL A 522 4.80 -16.93 10.62
C VAL A 522 5.89 -17.30 9.61
N MET A 523 7.14 -17.51 10.06
CA MET A 523 8.24 -17.84 9.17
C MET A 523 8.01 -19.14 8.40
N ASN A 524 7.51 -20.18 9.07
CA ASN A 524 7.28 -21.50 8.48
C ASN A 524 6.14 -21.52 7.45
N ASN A 525 5.18 -20.61 7.57
CA ASN A 525 4.00 -20.51 6.70
C ASN A 525 4.03 -19.30 5.76
N TRP A 526 5.12 -18.53 5.74
CA TRP A 526 5.24 -17.39 4.83
C TRP A 526 5.41 -17.85 3.39
N GLY A 527 4.64 -17.27 2.48
CA GLY A 527 4.46 -17.80 1.13
C GLY A 527 5.57 -17.46 0.12
N ALA A 528 6.58 -16.68 0.51
CA ALA A 528 7.69 -16.29 -0.37
C ALA A 528 8.94 -15.89 0.41
N ASN A 529 10.04 -15.62 -0.32
CA ASN A 529 11.27 -15.08 0.26
C ASN A 529 11.18 -13.58 0.60
N HIS A 530 10.19 -12.87 0.06
CA HIS A 530 10.00 -11.43 0.30
C HIS A 530 8.74 -11.12 1.10
N GLY A 531 8.73 -9.95 1.73
CA GLY A 531 7.60 -9.33 2.39
C GLY A 531 7.65 -7.82 2.23
N ALA A 532 6.47 -7.20 2.05
CA ALA A 532 6.34 -5.75 2.10
C ALA A 532 5.89 -5.34 3.51
N ILE A 533 6.47 -4.26 4.05
CA ILE A 533 6.23 -3.83 5.43
C ILE A 533 5.79 -2.37 5.46
N SER A 534 4.76 -2.10 6.25
CA SER A 534 4.32 -0.75 6.62
C SER A 534 4.30 -0.59 8.13
N TYR A 535 4.62 0.60 8.63
CA TYR A 535 4.38 0.89 10.03
C TYR A 535 2.90 1.12 10.31
N GLY A 536 2.48 0.63 11.48
CA GLY A 536 1.09 0.59 11.93
C GLY A 536 0.45 -0.80 11.74
N HIS A 537 -0.60 -1.06 12.51
CA HIS A 537 -1.47 -2.22 12.33
C HIS A 537 -2.56 -1.83 11.32
N ILE A 538 -2.35 -2.15 10.05
CA ILE A 538 -3.23 -1.78 8.93
C ILE A 538 -3.90 -2.99 8.26
N GLY A 539 -3.81 -4.15 8.90
CA GLY A 539 -4.34 -5.40 8.35
C GLY A 539 -5.85 -5.35 8.06
N ALA A 540 -6.61 -4.67 8.91
CA ALA A 540 -8.05 -4.51 8.69
C ALA A 540 -8.39 -3.65 7.45
N ASP A 541 -7.62 -2.58 7.19
CA ASP A 541 -7.76 -1.78 5.97
C ASP A 541 -7.37 -2.57 4.72
N LEU A 542 -6.31 -3.39 4.81
CA LEU A 542 -5.89 -4.30 3.74
C LEU A 542 -6.96 -5.34 3.42
N ILE A 543 -7.60 -5.94 4.42
CA ILE A 543 -8.70 -6.89 4.21
C ILE A 543 -9.88 -6.22 3.51
N THR A 544 -10.20 -4.98 3.87
CA THR A 544 -11.25 -4.20 3.20
C THR A 544 -10.88 -3.92 1.73
N LEU A 545 -9.65 -3.48 1.45
CA LEU A 545 -9.16 -3.27 0.09
C LEU A 545 -9.18 -4.57 -0.74
N CYS A 546 -8.66 -5.65 -0.19
CA CYS A 546 -8.64 -6.95 -0.85
C CYS A 546 -10.05 -7.50 -1.13
N SER A 547 -11.01 -7.26 -0.22
CA SER A 547 -12.42 -7.60 -0.45
C SER A 547 -13.01 -6.81 -1.63
N ILE A 548 -12.65 -5.53 -1.79
CA ILE A 548 -13.03 -4.71 -2.96
C ILE A 548 -12.43 -5.30 -4.23
N LEU A 549 -11.13 -5.59 -4.22
CA LEU A 549 -10.38 -6.15 -5.35
C LEU A 549 -10.69 -7.62 -5.63
N ARG A 550 -11.43 -8.27 -4.73
CA ARG A 550 -11.77 -9.70 -4.78
C ARG A 550 -10.53 -10.61 -4.72
N ILE A 551 -9.57 -10.18 -3.92
CA ILE A 551 -8.38 -10.95 -3.57
C ILE A 551 -8.60 -11.55 -2.18
N PRO A 552 -8.69 -12.88 -2.03
CA PRO A 552 -8.89 -13.46 -0.71
C PRO A 552 -7.67 -13.24 0.19
N VAL A 553 -7.93 -12.99 1.48
CA VAL A 553 -6.90 -12.90 2.50
C VAL A 553 -6.89 -14.20 3.29
N CYS A 554 -5.79 -14.92 3.25
CA CYS A 554 -5.62 -16.14 4.03
C CYS A 554 -4.29 -16.12 4.78
N LEU A 555 -4.23 -16.82 5.91
CA LEU A 555 -3.14 -16.78 6.87
C LEU A 555 -2.89 -15.35 7.37
N HIS A 556 -3.74 -14.89 8.29
CA HIS A 556 -3.58 -13.60 8.93
C HIS A 556 -3.83 -13.65 10.44
N ASN A 557 -3.31 -12.66 11.17
CA ASN A 557 -3.48 -12.49 12.61
C ASN A 557 -4.29 -11.23 12.98
N VAL A 558 -4.99 -10.63 12.02
CA VAL A 558 -5.83 -9.44 12.26
C VAL A 558 -7.03 -9.83 13.14
N PRO A 559 -7.33 -9.07 14.23
CA PRO A 559 -8.46 -9.37 15.09
C PRO A 559 -9.80 -9.35 14.34
N GLU A 560 -10.64 -10.36 14.58
CA GLU A 560 -11.92 -10.51 13.87
C GLU A 560 -12.85 -9.29 14.04
N LYS A 561 -12.84 -8.67 15.20
CA LYS A 561 -13.67 -7.48 15.50
C LYS A 561 -13.37 -6.28 14.62
N ASP A 562 -12.15 -6.21 14.06
CA ASP A 562 -11.66 -5.08 13.25
C ASP A 562 -11.92 -5.30 11.75
N ILE A 563 -12.34 -6.51 11.35
CA ILE A 563 -12.50 -6.90 9.95
C ILE A 563 -13.82 -6.39 9.39
N PHE A 564 -13.76 -5.71 8.25
CA PHE A 564 -14.91 -5.19 7.52
C PHE A 564 -14.91 -5.71 6.08
N ARG A 565 -15.96 -6.47 5.74
CA ARG A 565 -16.15 -7.16 4.45
C ARG A 565 -17.51 -6.87 3.85
N PRO A 566 -17.73 -7.12 2.53
CA PRO A 566 -19.05 -7.05 1.93
C PRO A 566 -20.04 -7.99 2.63
N ALA A 567 -21.27 -7.55 2.82
CA ALA A 567 -22.30 -8.32 3.52
C ALA A 567 -22.57 -9.70 2.89
N ALA A 568 -22.44 -9.80 1.56
CA ALA A 568 -22.65 -11.04 0.81
C ALA A 568 -21.66 -12.16 1.20
N TRP A 569 -20.47 -11.83 1.75
CA TRP A 569 -19.48 -12.83 2.17
C TRP A 569 -20.04 -13.80 3.21
N ASN A 570 -20.96 -13.35 4.05
CA ASN A 570 -21.58 -14.20 5.08
C ASN A 570 -22.35 -15.41 4.50
N ALA A 571 -22.77 -15.36 3.25
CA ALA A 571 -23.43 -16.48 2.58
C ALA A 571 -22.47 -17.63 2.20
N PHE A 572 -21.16 -17.39 2.25
CA PHE A 572 -20.14 -18.35 1.82
C PHE A 572 -19.56 -19.21 2.97
N GLY A 573 -20.16 -19.18 4.14
CA GLY A 573 -19.86 -20.05 5.28
C GLY A 573 -19.30 -19.32 6.50
N MET A 574 -19.10 -20.06 7.59
CA MET A 574 -18.66 -19.53 8.88
C MET A 574 -17.15 -19.53 9.06
N ASP A 575 -16.44 -20.34 8.31
CA ASP A 575 -14.98 -20.33 8.25
C ASP A 575 -14.50 -19.07 7.50
N LYS A 576 -13.99 -18.11 8.23
CA LYS A 576 -13.75 -16.75 7.73
C LYS A 576 -12.71 -16.68 6.60
N GLU A 577 -11.65 -17.46 6.68
CA GLU A 577 -10.65 -17.51 5.59
C GLU A 577 -11.18 -18.22 4.36
N GLY A 578 -11.81 -19.38 4.55
CA GLY A 578 -12.46 -20.11 3.47
C GLY A 578 -13.65 -19.34 2.89
N GLN A 579 -14.39 -18.59 3.70
CA GLN A 579 -15.44 -17.68 3.28
C GLN A 579 -14.92 -16.65 2.28
N ASP A 580 -13.84 -15.94 2.62
CA ASP A 580 -13.17 -14.96 1.77
C ASP A 580 -12.81 -15.56 0.41
N TYR A 581 -12.17 -16.72 0.44
CA TYR A 581 -11.76 -17.44 -0.76
C TYR A 581 -12.95 -17.82 -1.64
N ARG A 582 -13.98 -18.43 -1.07
CA ARG A 582 -15.18 -18.87 -1.82
C ARG A 582 -15.92 -17.67 -2.42
N ALA A 583 -16.06 -16.57 -1.68
CA ALA A 583 -16.69 -15.36 -2.17
C ALA A 583 -15.90 -14.74 -3.33
N CYS A 584 -14.61 -14.55 -3.17
CA CYS A 584 -13.74 -13.99 -4.22
C CYS A 584 -13.75 -14.85 -5.48
N ALA A 585 -13.67 -16.17 -5.34
CA ALA A 585 -13.74 -17.10 -6.47
C ALA A 585 -15.11 -17.05 -7.19
N ALA A 586 -16.21 -16.94 -6.44
CA ALA A 586 -17.56 -16.89 -7.01
C ALA A 586 -17.84 -15.60 -7.77
N TYR A 587 -17.39 -14.45 -7.25
CA TYR A 587 -17.56 -13.15 -7.91
C TYR A 587 -16.55 -12.95 -9.05
N GLY A 588 -15.36 -13.54 -8.96
CA GLY A 588 -14.25 -13.33 -9.89
C GLY A 588 -13.66 -11.93 -9.81
N PRO A 589 -12.62 -11.62 -10.61
CA PRO A 589 -11.94 -10.34 -10.59
C PRO A 589 -12.87 -9.17 -10.93
N MET A 590 -12.58 -7.99 -10.34
CA MET A 590 -13.43 -6.80 -10.45
C MET A 590 -13.53 -6.28 -11.89
N TYR A 591 -12.45 -6.37 -12.65
CA TYR A 591 -12.33 -5.83 -14.01
C TYR A 591 -12.35 -6.89 -15.11
N LYS A 592 -12.82 -8.11 -14.80
CA LYS A 592 -12.86 -9.25 -15.74
C LYS A 592 -13.47 -8.94 -17.12
N ASN A 593 -14.40 -8.01 -17.19
CA ASN A 593 -15.14 -7.69 -18.41
C ASN A 593 -14.66 -6.39 -19.08
N ILE A 594 -13.55 -5.82 -18.64
CA ILE A 594 -12.90 -4.71 -19.36
C ILE A 594 -12.08 -5.34 -20.49
N ARG A 595 -12.67 -5.43 -21.66
CA ARG A 595 -12.01 -5.82 -22.92
C ARG A 595 -12.09 -4.65 -23.90
#